data_024ff70c4c51dbbb4c818610af4fe8f7
#
_entry.id   024ff70c4c51dbbb4c818610af4fe8f7
#
_cell.length_a   1.000
_cell.length_b   1.000
_cell.length_c   1.000
_cell.angle_alpha   90.00
_cell.angle_beta   90.00
_cell.angle_gamma   90.00
#
_symmetry.space_group_name_H-M   'P 1'
#
loop_
_entity.id
_entity.type
_entity.pdbx_description
1 polymer ?
#
loop_
_entity_poly.entity_id
_entity_poly.type
_entity_poly.pdbx_seq_one_letter_code
_entity_poly.pdbx_strand_id
1 'polypeptide(L)'
;DPEMSRGLGDVYKRQLLRAKYILYSIALLIPTILMIPGMVTGKVSVLGCIAWLIFIPGAVYCCLFQLAVYNNKTTDLNSKMTSRQNIGTGLQNLISGGAFGIPLLLLFALNAIFGKEVTPWILIGIGVAFIATSKFWLMNVYHRLMKRRYKNMEGFRDSRQK
;
A
#
# COMPACT_ATOMS: atom_id res chain seq x y z
N ASP A 1 -20.12 30.11 -4.79
CA ASP A 1 -18.75 30.47 -5.23
C ASP A 1 -18.02 29.21 -5.72
N PRO A 2 -17.73 29.07 -7.03
CA PRO A 2 -17.16 27.85 -7.60
C PRO A 2 -15.73 27.56 -7.08
N GLU A 3 -15.03 28.55 -6.58
CA GLU A 3 -13.70 28.39 -6.00
C GLU A 3 -13.74 27.79 -4.60
N MET A 4 -14.71 28.17 -3.78
CA MET A 4 -14.92 27.61 -2.43
C MET A 4 -15.32 26.13 -2.52
N SER A 5 -16.17 25.76 -3.48
CA SER A 5 -16.55 24.37 -3.75
C SER A 5 -15.36 23.50 -4.20
N ARG A 6 -14.45 24.05 -5.01
CA ARG A 6 -13.21 23.35 -5.42
C ARG A 6 -12.26 23.14 -4.24
N GLY A 7 -12.09 24.15 -3.39
CA GLY A 7 -11.24 24.07 -2.20
C GLY A 7 -11.72 23.01 -1.19
N LEU A 8 -13.03 22.96 -0.92
CA LEU A 8 -13.61 21.93 -0.04
C LEU A 8 -13.43 20.51 -0.59
N GLY A 9 -13.64 20.32 -1.90
CA GLY A 9 -13.44 19.03 -2.55
C GLY A 9 -11.99 18.52 -2.46
N ASP A 10 -11.04 19.43 -2.52
CA ASP A 10 -9.61 19.07 -2.45
C ASP A 10 -9.15 18.72 -1.02
N VAL A 11 -9.67 19.43 -0.02
CA VAL A 11 -9.44 19.11 1.40
C VAL A 11 -10.02 17.73 1.72
N TYR A 12 -11.25 17.46 1.30
CA TYR A 12 -11.92 16.18 1.52
C TYR A 12 -11.15 15.00 0.91
N LYS A 13 -10.66 15.12 -0.32
CA LYS A 13 -9.88 14.06 -0.97
C LYS A 13 -8.56 13.77 -0.26
N ARG A 14 -7.91 14.81 0.27
CA ARG A 14 -6.69 14.66 1.07
C ARG A 14 -6.96 13.94 2.39
N GLN A 15 -8.07 14.29 3.06
CA GLN A 15 -8.50 13.61 4.28
C GLN A 15 -8.85 12.14 4.01
N LEU A 16 -9.53 11.83 2.90
CA LEU A 16 -9.85 10.48 2.48
C LEU A 16 -8.59 9.62 2.27
N LEU A 17 -7.55 10.17 1.64
CA LEU A 17 -6.29 9.46 1.44
C LEU A 17 -5.61 9.11 2.77
N ARG A 18 -5.60 10.06 3.72
CA ARG A 18 -5.09 9.83 5.07
C ARG A 18 -5.92 8.81 5.84
N ALA A 19 -7.24 8.90 5.75
CA ALA A 19 -8.15 7.94 6.39
C ALA A 19 -7.91 6.51 5.88
N LYS A 20 -7.73 6.33 4.58
CA LYS A 20 -7.36 5.03 3.99
C LYS A 20 -6.03 4.52 4.51
N TYR A 21 -5.02 5.37 4.58
CA TYR A 21 -3.71 4.99 5.13
C TYR A 21 -3.81 4.50 6.58
N ILE A 22 -4.53 5.24 7.42
CA ILE A 22 -4.76 4.88 8.82
C ILE A 22 -5.56 3.58 8.92
N LEU A 23 -6.65 3.45 8.14
CA LEU A 23 -7.49 2.25 8.13
C LEU A 23 -6.68 0.99 7.78
N TYR A 24 -5.86 1.05 6.73
CA TYR A 24 -5.02 -0.08 6.34
C TYR A 24 -3.93 -0.39 7.38
N SER A 25 -3.39 0.64 8.05
CA SER A 25 -2.42 0.45 9.14
C SER A 25 -3.07 -0.23 10.36
N ILE A 26 -4.32 0.11 10.68
CA ILE A 26 -5.09 -0.55 11.75
C ILE A 26 -5.43 -1.99 11.33
N ALA A 27 -5.87 -2.21 10.09
CA ALA A 27 -6.19 -3.54 9.60
C ALA A 27 -4.99 -4.50 9.66
N LEU A 28 -3.76 -3.99 9.59
CA LEU A 28 -2.54 -4.78 9.74
C LEU A 28 -2.38 -5.39 11.15
N LEU A 29 -3.04 -4.84 12.16
CA LEU A 29 -3.03 -5.43 13.51
C LEU A 29 -3.71 -6.80 13.56
N ILE A 30 -4.71 -7.05 12.70
CA ILE A 30 -5.43 -8.32 12.66
C ILE A 30 -4.50 -9.50 12.36
N PRO A 31 -3.73 -9.53 11.25
CA PRO A 31 -2.79 -10.61 11.00
C PRO A 31 -1.66 -10.67 12.04
N THR A 32 -1.27 -9.54 12.64
CA THR A 32 -0.27 -9.53 13.71
C THR A 32 -0.79 -10.23 14.96
N ILE A 33 -2.06 -10.04 15.33
CA ILE A 33 -2.70 -10.74 16.45
C ILE A 33 -2.77 -12.26 16.15
N LEU A 34 -3.09 -12.64 14.93
CA LEU A 34 -3.12 -14.06 14.53
C LEU A 34 -1.75 -14.73 14.58
N MET A 35 -0.65 -13.96 14.57
CA MET A 35 0.71 -14.49 14.70
C MET A 35 1.14 -14.71 16.17
N ILE A 36 0.37 -14.24 17.17
CA ILE A 36 0.71 -14.36 18.60
C ILE A 36 0.97 -15.84 19.00
N PRO A 37 0.16 -16.84 18.62
CA PRO A 37 0.43 -18.22 18.97
C PRO A 37 1.78 -18.72 18.45
N GLY A 38 2.17 -18.27 17.25
CA GLY A 38 3.48 -18.57 16.67
C GLY A 38 4.66 -17.94 17.44
N MET A 39 4.44 -16.74 17.99
CA MET A 39 5.43 -16.06 18.83
C MET A 39 5.60 -16.77 20.17
N VAL A 40 4.50 -17.20 20.82
CA VAL A 40 4.51 -17.91 22.10
C VAL A 40 5.20 -19.28 21.98
N THR A 41 5.00 -19.96 20.85
CA THR A 41 5.66 -21.25 20.58
C THR A 41 7.12 -21.12 20.13
N GLY A 42 7.65 -19.91 20.03
CA GLY A 42 9.03 -19.62 19.60
C GLY A 42 9.32 -19.88 18.12
N LYS A 43 8.29 -20.23 17.33
CA LYS A 43 8.44 -20.48 15.88
C LYS A 43 8.60 -19.18 15.07
N VAL A 44 8.12 -18.07 15.60
CA VAL A 44 8.15 -16.75 14.96
C VAL A 44 8.86 -15.77 15.88
N SER A 45 9.83 -15.04 15.34
CA SER A 45 10.54 -14.01 16.09
C SER A 45 9.63 -12.81 16.37
N VAL A 46 9.49 -12.46 17.66
CA VAL A 46 8.74 -11.28 18.10
C VAL A 46 9.31 -10.01 17.47
N LEU A 47 10.64 -9.88 17.45
CA LEU A 47 11.32 -8.74 16.84
C LEU A 47 11.05 -8.66 15.34
N GLY A 48 11.00 -9.80 14.64
CA GLY A 48 10.61 -9.87 13.23
C GLY A 48 9.19 -9.37 12.99
N CYS A 49 8.22 -9.76 13.83
CA CYS A 49 6.84 -9.29 13.70
C CYS A 49 6.72 -7.77 13.93
N ILE A 50 7.42 -7.22 14.92
CA ILE A 50 7.47 -5.77 15.17
C ILE A 50 8.09 -5.05 13.96
N ALA A 51 9.17 -5.60 13.41
CA ALA A 51 9.83 -5.05 12.23
C ALA A 51 8.86 -4.97 11.03
N TRP A 52 8.10 -6.04 10.76
CA TRP A 52 7.10 -6.07 9.70
C TRP A 52 5.94 -5.11 9.96
N LEU A 53 5.46 -5.02 11.21
CA LEU A 53 4.38 -4.13 11.60
C LEU A 53 4.73 -2.65 11.34
N ILE A 54 6.01 -2.28 11.43
CA ILE A 54 6.50 -0.92 11.17
C ILE A 54 6.87 -0.75 9.70
N PHE A 55 7.49 -1.75 9.08
CA PHE A 55 7.97 -1.69 7.71
C PHE A 55 6.83 -1.59 6.67
N ILE A 56 5.74 -2.38 6.86
CA ILE A 56 4.62 -2.41 5.90
C ILE A 56 3.93 -1.05 5.79
N PRO A 57 3.46 -0.38 6.87
CA PRO A 57 2.82 0.92 6.75
C PRO A 57 3.79 2.02 6.31
N GLY A 58 5.08 1.87 6.55
CA GLY A 58 6.09 2.79 6.05
C GLY A 58 6.39 2.59 4.57
N ALA A 59 7.23 1.63 4.27
CA ALA A 59 7.82 1.46 2.94
C ALA A 59 6.84 0.83 1.93
N VAL A 60 6.12 -0.24 2.33
CA VAL A 60 5.24 -0.96 1.38
C VAL A 60 4.05 -0.10 0.99
N TYR A 61 3.40 0.58 1.94
CA TYR A 61 2.27 1.45 1.62
C TYR A 61 2.69 2.67 0.82
N CYS A 62 3.90 3.22 1.05
CA CYS A 62 4.43 4.28 0.20
C CYS A 62 4.47 3.84 -1.26
N CYS A 63 5.02 2.67 -1.55
CA CYS A 63 5.07 2.12 -2.91
C CYS A 63 3.67 1.84 -3.47
N LEU A 64 2.79 1.20 -2.68
CA LEU A 64 1.43 0.88 -3.11
C LEU A 64 0.60 2.11 -3.45
N PHE A 65 0.63 3.16 -2.62
CA PHE A 65 -0.10 4.40 -2.88
C PHE A 65 0.45 5.13 -4.10
N GLN A 66 1.78 5.12 -4.32
CA GLN A 66 2.40 5.69 -5.52
C GLN A 66 1.94 4.96 -6.79
N LEU A 67 1.86 3.62 -6.74
CA LEU A 67 1.42 2.80 -7.87
C LEU A 67 -0.10 2.89 -8.10
N ALA A 68 -0.90 3.04 -7.04
CA ALA A 68 -2.36 3.17 -7.13
C ALA A 68 -2.81 4.40 -7.96
N VAL A 69 -1.97 5.43 -8.06
CA VAL A 69 -2.24 6.61 -8.94
C VAL A 69 -2.37 6.21 -10.41
N TYR A 70 -1.72 5.13 -10.82
CA TYR A 70 -1.71 4.66 -12.21
C TYR A 70 -2.86 3.70 -12.53
N ASN A 71 -3.62 3.27 -11.53
CA ASN A 71 -4.76 2.39 -11.73
C ASN A 71 -5.93 3.18 -12.35
N ASN A 72 -6.32 2.80 -13.56
CA ASN A 72 -7.40 3.43 -14.35
C ASN A 72 -8.51 2.45 -14.73
N LYS A 73 -8.56 1.26 -14.11
CA LYS A 73 -9.58 0.26 -14.39
C LYS A 73 -10.47 0.00 -13.18
N THR A 74 -11.76 -0.20 -13.44
CA THR A 74 -12.74 -0.63 -12.44
C THR A 74 -12.77 -2.16 -12.39
N THR A 75 -12.94 -2.69 -11.18
CA THR A 75 -13.24 -4.10 -10.97
C THR A 75 -14.74 -4.23 -10.70
N ASP A 76 -15.42 -5.09 -11.45
CA ASP A 76 -16.85 -5.36 -11.25
C ASP A 76 -17.06 -6.04 -9.89
N LEU A 77 -17.88 -5.42 -9.04
CA LEU A 77 -18.17 -5.95 -7.69
C LEU A 77 -18.94 -7.28 -7.72
N ASN A 78 -19.68 -7.54 -8.82
CA ASN A 78 -20.45 -8.77 -9.00
C ASN A 78 -19.67 -9.89 -9.72
N SER A 79 -18.45 -9.63 -10.18
CA SER A 79 -17.68 -10.66 -10.84
C SER A 79 -17.11 -11.65 -9.82
N LYS A 80 -17.33 -12.94 -10.04
CA LYS A 80 -16.75 -14.00 -9.21
C LYS A 80 -15.21 -13.88 -9.24
N MET A 81 -14.55 -14.04 -8.09
CA MET A 81 -13.08 -13.95 -7.97
C MET A 81 -12.33 -14.89 -8.93
N THR A 82 -12.99 -15.94 -9.40
CA THR A 82 -12.47 -16.95 -10.33
C THR A 82 -12.76 -16.65 -11.81
N SER A 83 -13.52 -15.59 -12.13
CA SER A 83 -13.81 -15.31 -13.54
C SER A 83 -12.58 -14.75 -14.25
N ARG A 84 -12.31 -15.28 -15.44
CA ARG A 84 -11.19 -14.88 -16.31
C ARG A 84 -11.19 -13.38 -16.66
N GLN A 85 -12.36 -12.73 -16.55
CA GLN A 85 -12.54 -11.28 -16.74
C GLN A 85 -11.95 -10.43 -15.58
N ASN A 86 -11.75 -11.05 -14.40
CA ASN A 86 -11.13 -10.42 -13.23
C ASN A 86 -9.59 -10.49 -13.22
N ILE A 87 -8.99 -11.13 -14.19
CA ILE A 87 -7.54 -11.04 -14.39
C ILE A 87 -7.29 -9.59 -14.80
N GLY A 88 -7.04 -8.76 -13.79
CA GLY A 88 -6.66 -7.37 -13.99
C GLY A 88 -5.60 -7.29 -15.06
N THR A 89 -5.52 -6.20 -15.75
CA THR A 89 -4.49 -5.95 -16.77
C THR A 89 -3.16 -6.45 -16.25
N GLY A 90 -2.30 -6.99 -17.10
CA GLY A 90 -0.96 -7.44 -16.72
C GLY A 90 -0.20 -6.46 -15.82
N LEU A 91 -0.45 -5.15 -15.99
CA LEU A 91 0.07 -4.08 -15.17
C LEU A 91 -0.46 -4.13 -13.72
N GLN A 92 -1.72 -4.47 -13.51
CA GLN A 92 -2.31 -4.59 -12.16
C GLN A 92 -1.78 -5.82 -11.42
N ASN A 93 -1.57 -6.93 -12.14
CA ASN A 93 -0.95 -8.13 -11.59
C ASN A 93 0.53 -7.90 -11.29
N LEU A 94 1.23 -7.14 -12.13
CA LEU A 94 2.62 -6.73 -11.91
C LEU A 94 2.75 -5.82 -10.68
N ILE A 95 1.82 -4.88 -10.49
CA ILE A 95 1.77 -4.01 -9.31
C ILE A 95 1.52 -4.83 -8.05
N SER A 96 0.52 -5.72 -8.07
CA SER A 96 0.20 -6.58 -6.93
C SER A 96 1.33 -7.55 -6.62
N GLY A 97 1.90 -8.21 -7.63
CA GLY A 97 3.04 -9.10 -7.49
C GLY A 97 4.30 -8.39 -6.99
N GLY A 98 4.57 -7.19 -7.51
CA GLY A 98 5.69 -6.35 -7.07
C GLY A 98 5.52 -5.87 -5.63
N ALA A 99 4.30 -5.53 -5.22
CA ALA A 99 4.01 -5.08 -3.86
C ALA A 99 4.32 -6.16 -2.79
N PHE A 100 4.17 -7.43 -3.13
CA PHE A 100 4.54 -8.55 -2.26
C PHE A 100 5.96 -9.05 -2.54
N GLY A 101 6.37 -9.12 -3.79
CA GLY A 101 7.66 -9.69 -4.20
C GLY A 101 8.84 -8.82 -3.79
N ILE A 102 8.76 -7.50 -3.98
CA ILE A 102 9.85 -6.58 -3.65
C ILE A 102 10.21 -6.61 -2.15
N PRO A 103 9.26 -6.52 -1.19
CA PRO A 103 9.57 -6.64 0.23
C PRO A 103 10.17 -8.00 0.61
N LEU A 104 9.71 -9.09 -0.01
CA LEU A 104 10.27 -10.42 0.23
C LEU A 104 11.70 -10.54 -0.28
N LEU A 105 11.98 -10.08 -1.51
CA LEU A 105 13.33 -10.06 -2.06
C LEU A 105 14.27 -9.21 -1.22
N LEU A 106 13.81 -8.05 -0.75
CA LEU A 106 14.55 -7.17 0.15
C LEU A 106 14.88 -7.90 1.46
N LEU A 107 13.92 -8.61 2.05
CA LEU A 107 14.13 -9.42 3.25
C LEU A 107 15.19 -10.48 3.03
N PHE A 108 15.09 -11.26 1.93
CA PHE A 108 16.06 -12.28 1.60
C PHE A 108 17.47 -11.69 1.39
N ALA A 109 17.57 -10.59 0.66
CA ALA A 109 18.84 -9.92 0.43
C ALA A 109 19.47 -9.39 1.73
N LEU A 110 18.67 -8.75 2.60
CA LEU A 110 19.14 -8.26 3.88
C LEU A 110 19.58 -9.41 4.80
N ASN A 111 18.82 -10.51 4.84
CA ASN A 111 19.20 -11.68 5.62
C ASN A 111 20.49 -12.33 5.12
N ALA A 112 20.72 -12.33 3.80
CA ALA A 112 21.94 -12.88 3.22
C ALA A 112 23.19 -12.03 3.53
N ILE A 113 23.02 -10.69 3.57
CA ILE A 113 24.13 -9.75 3.77
C ILE A 113 24.42 -9.53 5.26
N PHE A 114 23.39 -9.27 6.06
CA PHE A 114 23.54 -8.81 7.45
C PHE A 114 23.17 -9.87 8.50
N GLY A 115 22.63 -11.02 8.04
CA GLY A 115 22.17 -12.08 8.94
C GLY A 115 20.79 -11.81 9.55
N LYS A 116 20.22 -12.85 10.17
CA LYS A 116 18.83 -12.84 10.67
C LYS A 116 18.61 -11.92 11.89
N GLU A 117 19.67 -11.63 12.63
CA GLU A 117 19.56 -10.83 13.85
C GLU A 117 19.56 -9.33 13.58
N VAL A 118 20.30 -8.86 12.60
CA VAL A 118 20.44 -7.44 12.26
C VAL A 118 19.33 -6.97 11.33
N THR A 119 18.84 -7.84 10.46
CA THR A 119 17.80 -7.53 9.47
C THR A 119 16.56 -6.87 10.07
N PRO A 120 15.94 -7.33 11.18
CA PRO A 120 14.77 -6.67 11.76
C PRO A 120 15.02 -5.22 12.16
N TRP A 121 16.21 -4.91 12.68
CA TRP A 121 16.57 -3.53 13.07
C TRP A 121 16.67 -2.60 11.85
N ILE A 122 17.22 -3.09 10.75
CA ILE A 122 17.29 -2.33 9.50
C ILE A 122 15.87 -2.07 8.97
N LEU A 123 14.98 -3.07 8.99
CA LEU A 123 13.59 -2.93 8.56
C LEU A 123 12.82 -1.91 9.42
N ILE A 124 13.03 -1.93 10.74
CA ILE A 124 12.46 -0.93 11.66
C ILE A 124 12.95 0.46 11.29
N GLY A 125 14.26 0.64 11.09
CA GLY A 125 14.83 1.93 10.71
C GLY A 125 14.24 2.49 9.42
N ILE A 126 14.16 1.67 8.38
CA ILE A 126 13.53 2.04 7.10
C ILE A 126 12.06 2.37 7.31
N GLY A 127 11.30 1.52 8.01
CA GLY A 127 9.88 1.72 8.25
C GLY A 127 9.59 3.02 8.99
N VAL A 128 10.33 3.31 10.08
CA VAL A 128 10.20 4.54 10.85
C VAL A 128 10.50 5.78 9.99
N ALA A 129 11.57 5.75 9.17
CA ALA A 129 11.90 6.85 8.27
C ALA A 129 10.76 7.14 7.27
N PHE A 130 10.16 6.10 6.67
CA PHE A 130 9.03 6.26 5.76
C PHE A 130 7.74 6.71 6.47
N ILE A 131 7.48 6.27 7.71
CA ILE A 131 6.33 6.73 8.50
C ILE A 131 6.53 8.21 8.88
N ALA A 132 7.71 8.62 9.31
CA ALA A 132 8.02 10.02 9.63
C ALA A 132 7.83 10.94 8.42
N THR A 133 8.21 10.48 7.24
CA THR A 133 8.04 11.21 5.97
C THR A 133 6.66 11.02 5.33
N SER A 134 5.71 10.33 6.00
CA SER A 134 4.39 9.99 5.43
C SER A 134 3.59 11.21 4.96
N LYS A 135 3.68 12.34 5.65
CA LYS A 135 3.03 13.60 5.25
C LYS A 135 3.49 14.06 3.86
N PHE A 136 4.78 13.94 3.58
CA PHE A 136 5.38 14.40 2.31
C PHE A 136 5.01 13.48 1.15
N TRP A 137 5.17 12.17 1.29
CA TRP A 137 4.86 11.27 0.18
C TRP A 137 3.36 11.11 -0.05
N LEU A 138 2.49 11.19 0.98
CA LEU A 138 1.04 11.25 0.80
C LEU A 138 0.62 12.51 0.04
N MET A 139 1.26 13.66 0.30
CA MET A 139 1.03 14.88 -0.45
C MET A 139 1.46 14.73 -1.92
N ASN A 140 2.60 14.09 -2.18
CA ASN A 140 3.08 13.82 -3.53
C ASN A 140 2.10 12.89 -4.30
N VAL A 141 1.62 11.82 -3.65
CA VAL A 141 0.59 10.94 -4.19
C VAL A 141 -0.67 11.73 -4.55
N TYR A 142 -1.12 12.62 -3.65
CA TYR A 142 -2.27 13.46 -3.88
C TYR A 142 -2.09 14.36 -5.12
N HIS A 143 -0.96 15.06 -5.24
CA HIS A 143 -0.68 15.92 -6.40
C HIS A 143 -0.64 15.13 -7.72
N ARG A 144 -0.01 13.96 -7.71
CA ARG A 144 0.02 13.08 -8.89
C ARG A 144 -1.38 12.57 -9.27
N LEU A 145 -2.20 12.21 -8.30
CA LEU A 145 -3.57 11.77 -8.52
C LEU A 145 -4.42 12.89 -9.11
N MET A 146 -4.27 14.14 -8.61
CA MET A 146 -4.95 15.30 -9.15
C MET A 146 -4.53 15.65 -10.56
N LYS A 147 -3.23 15.56 -10.86
CA LYS A 147 -2.71 15.79 -12.22
C LYS A 147 -3.25 14.78 -13.24
N ARG A 148 -3.52 13.54 -12.79
CA ARG A 148 -4.03 12.45 -13.64
C ARG A 148 -5.53 12.23 -13.58
N ARG A 149 -6.27 13.02 -12.81
CA ARG A 149 -7.70 12.80 -12.54
C ARG A 149 -8.55 12.59 -13.79
N TYR A 150 -8.37 13.44 -14.81
CA TYR A 150 -9.14 13.35 -16.05
C TYR A 150 -8.84 12.08 -16.84
N LYS A 151 -7.55 11.73 -16.98
CA LYS A 151 -7.12 10.49 -17.65
C LYS A 151 -7.63 9.24 -16.92
N ASN A 152 -7.62 9.25 -15.60
CA ASN A 152 -8.14 8.15 -14.81
C ASN A 152 -9.67 8.04 -14.93
N MET A 153 -10.40 9.17 -14.94
CA MET A 153 -11.86 9.19 -15.14
C MET A 153 -12.25 8.65 -16.52
N GLU A 154 -11.52 9.03 -17.57
CA GLU A 154 -11.71 8.51 -18.92
C GLU A 154 -11.49 7.00 -18.97
N GLY A 155 -10.38 6.50 -18.43
CA GLY A 155 -10.11 5.06 -18.33
C GLY A 155 -11.16 4.29 -17.53
N PHE A 156 -11.72 4.87 -16.45
CA PHE A 156 -12.82 4.27 -15.71
C PHE A 156 -14.12 4.24 -16.52
N ARG A 157 -14.40 5.27 -17.32
CA ARG A 157 -15.56 5.31 -18.20
C ARG A 157 -15.46 4.22 -19.28
N ASP A 158 -14.31 4.12 -19.95
CA ASP A 158 -14.07 3.13 -20.99
C ASP A 158 -14.13 1.69 -20.46
N SER A 159 -13.70 1.47 -19.21
CA SER A 159 -13.75 0.14 -18.59
C SER A 159 -15.17 -0.30 -18.19
N ARG A 160 -16.15 0.62 -18.10
CA ARG A 160 -17.57 0.32 -17.83
C ARG A 160 -18.39 0.05 -19.08
N GLN A 161 -17.89 0.46 -20.24
CA GLN A 161 -18.60 0.30 -21.53
C GLN A 161 -18.22 -1.01 -22.25
N LYS A 162 -17.28 -1.75 -21.71
CA LYS A 162 -16.87 -3.10 -22.16
C LYS A 162 -17.46 -4.19 -21.28
#